data_ef0585af8141d8a54799131c08b98df6
#
_entry.id   ef0585af8141d8a54799131c08b98df6
#
_cell.length_a   1.000
_cell.length_b   1.000
_cell.length_c   1.000
_cell.angle_alpha   90.00
_cell.angle_beta   90.00
_cell.angle_gamma   90.00
#
_symmetry.space_group_name_H-M   'P 1'
#
loop_
_entity.id
_entity.type
_entity.pdbx_description
1 polymer ?
#
loop_
_entity_poly.entity_id
_entity_poly.type
_entity_poly.pdbx_seq_one_letter_code
_entity_poly.pdbx_strand_id
1 'polypeptide(L)' 'MKALFCQQFGPIENLVVTEVPAPSLAPGKVLIDVKAASLNFPDALMVQGLYQVKPPTPFVPGAEYAGVVAA' A
#
# COMPACT_ATOMS: atom_id res chain seq x y z
N MET A 1 -0.22 -12.77 0.95
CA MET A 1 -0.46 -12.13 -0.36
C MET A 1 0.76 -11.35 -0.80
N LYS A 2 0.91 -11.15 -2.09
CA LYS A 2 2.01 -10.33 -2.61
C LYS A 2 1.63 -8.87 -2.66
N ALA A 3 2.53 -8.00 -2.26
CA ALA A 3 2.31 -6.55 -2.29
C ALA A 3 3.62 -5.81 -2.56
N LEU A 4 3.50 -4.63 -3.16
CA LEU A 4 4.61 -3.69 -3.22
C LEU A 4 4.76 -3.09 -1.83
N PHE A 5 5.94 -3.18 -1.25
CA PHE A 5 6.12 -2.94 0.18
C PHE A 5 7.19 -1.91 0.45
N CYS A 6 6.89 -0.93 1.29
CA CYS A 6 7.82 0.09 1.75
C CYS A 6 8.21 -0.24 3.20
N GLN A 7 9.39 -0.82 3.39
CA GLN A 7 9.86 -1.19 4.73
C GLN A 7 10.34 0.02 5.51
N GLN A 8 10.91 1.00 4.82
CA GLN A 8 11.35 2.27 5.39
C GLN A 8 11.38 3.33 4.30
N PHE A 9 11.32 4.59 4.67
CA PHE A 9 11.44 5.67 3.71
C PHE A 9 12.79 5.63 3.02
N GLY A 10 12.81 5.95 1.74
CA GLY A 10 14.03 5.95 0.95
C GLY A 10 13.76 6.04 -0.54
N PRO A 11 14.78 5.83 -1.38
CA PRO A 11 14.62 5.87 -2.84
C PRO A 11 13.55 4.90 -3.31
N ILE A 12 12.86 5.26 -4.40
CA ILE A 12 11.80 4.43 -4.99
C ILE A 12 12.33 3.04 -5.35
N GLU A 13 13.59 2.95 -5.76
CA GLU A 13 14.24 1.70 -6.14
C GLU A 13 14.30 0.68 -5.00
N ASN A 14 14.13 1.12 -3.76
CA ASN A 14 14.15 0.23 -2.60
C ASN A 14 12.81 -0.45 -2.35
N LEU A 15 11.76 -0.10 -3.09
CA LEU A 15 10.49 -0.80 -2.99
C LEU A 15 10.63 -2.22 -3.54
N VAL A 16 9.99 -3.19 -2.88
CA VAL A 16 10.03 -4.59 -3.28
C VAL A 16 8.63 -5.17 -3.30
N VAL A 17 8.40 -6.11 -4.23
CA VAL A 17 7.19 -6.94 -4.20
C VAL A 17 7.51 -8.16 -3.36
N THR A 18 6.80 -8.35 -2.28
CA THR A 18 7.08 -9.43 -1.33
C THR A 18 5.79 -9.99 -0.74
N GLU A 19 5.89 -11.13 -0.09
CA GLU A 19 4.76 -11.70 0.65
C GLU A 19 4.52 -10.91 1.93
N VAL A 20 3.27 -10.54 2.16
CA VAL A 20 2.84 -9.89 3.39
C VAL A 20 1.59 -10.60 3.91
N PRO A 21 1.31 -10.52 5.22
CA PRO A 21 0.07 -11.09 5.76
C PRO A 21 -1.15 -10.47 5.09
N ALA A 22 -2.15 -11.29 4.78
CA ALA A 22 -3.41 -10.76 4.29
C ALA A 22 -4.07 -9.93 5.41
N PRO A 23 -4.70 -8.79 5.06
CA PRO A 23 -5.37 -7.97 6.08
C PRO A 23 -6.58 -8.70 6.66
N SER A 24 -6.89 -8.40 7.92
CA SER A 24 -8.07 -8.92 8.60
C SER A 24 -9.22 -7.92 8.51
N LEU A 25 -10.45 -8.41 8.44
CA LEU A 25 -11.62 -7.56 8.47
C LEU A 25 -11.76 -6.93 9.88
N ALA A 26 -11.93 -5.63 9.93
CA ALA A 26 -12.11 -4.88 11.17
C ALA A 26 -13.46 -4.16 11.17
N PRO A 27 -14.00 -3.80 12.36
CA PRO A 27 -15.27 -3.05 12.43
C PRO A 27 -15.21 -1.76 11.62
N GLY A 28 -16.27 -1.47 10.87
CA GLY A 28 -16.35 -0.29 10.02
C GLY A 28 -15.53 -0.37 8.74
N LYS A 29 -14.98 -1.51 8.42
CA LYS A 29 -14.17 -1.75 7.23
C LYS A 29 -14.80 -2.81 6.34
N VAL A 30 -14.38 -2.82 5.08
CA VAL A 30 -14.70 -3.89 4.14
C VAL A 30 -13.40 -4.50 3.62
N LEU A 31 -13.44 -5.78 3.29
CA LEU A 31 -12.32 -6.48 2.69
C LEU A 31 -12.56 -6.53 1.19
N ILE A 32 -11.60 -6.08 0.41
CA ILE A 32 -11.71 -5.99 -1.05
C ILE A 32 -10.70 -6.92 -1.70
N ASP A 33 -11.20 -7.75 -2.62
CA ASP A 33 -10.36 -8.53 -3.51
C ASP A 33 -9.93 -7.61 -4.66
N VAL A 34 -8.70 -7.10 -4.60
CA VAL A 34 -8.20 -6.10 -5.54
C VAL A 34 -7.96 -6.74 -6.90
N LYS A 35 -8.56 -6.16 -7.95
CA LYS A 35 -8.38 -6.61 -9.32
C LYS A 35 -7.43 -5.73 -10.10
N ALA A 36 -7.33 -4.46 -9.74
CA ALA A 36 -6.41 -3.51 -10.36
C ALA A 36 -6.04 -2.43 -9.35
N ALA A 37 -4.82 -1.95 -9.43
CA ALA A 37 -4.34 -0.87 -8.58
C ALA A 37 -3.32 -0.03 -9.36
N SER A 38 -3.20 1.25 -9.01
CA SER A 38 -2.24 2.14 -9.64
C SER A 38 -1.43 2.88 -8.58
N LEU A 39 -0.27 3.37 -8.99
CA LEU A 39 0.55 4.25 -8.18
C LEU A 39 0.58 5.62 -8.83
N ASN A 40 0.63 6.66 -8.02
CA ASN A 40 0.55 8.04 -8.47
C ASN A 40 1.67 8.86 -7.84
N PHE A 41 1.78 10.13 -8.24
CA PHE A 41 2.84 11.01 -7.76
C PHE A 41 2.91 11.13 -6.22
N PRO A 42 1.78 11.29 -5.49
CA PRO A 42 1.84 11.30 -4.03
C PRO A 42 2.44 10.05 -3.42
N ASP A 43 2.23 8.89 -4.03
CA ASP A 43 2.80 7.63 -3.53
C ASP A 43 4.32 7.65 -3.63
N ALA A 44 4.87 8.18 -4.74
CA ALA A 44 6.31 8.30 -4.91
C ALA A 44 6.92 9.23 -3.85
N LEU A 45 6.26 10.31 -3.52
CA LEU A 45 6.71 11.21 -2.44
C LEU A 45 6.60 10.54 -1.07
N MET A 46 5.52 9.81 -0.83
CA MET A 46 5.25 9.18 0.46
C MET A 46 6.31 8.13 0.81
N VAL A 47 6.72 7.30 -0.14
CA VAL A 47 7.74 6.27 0.13
C VAL A 47 9.12 6.87 0.38
N GLN A 48 9.36 8.09 -0.07
CA GLN A 48 10.60 8.82 0.19
C GLN A 48 10.54 9.66 1.47
N GLY A 49 9.40 9.70 2.14
CA GLY A 49 9.20 10.50 3.34
C GLY A 49 9.05 11.99 3.05
N LEU A 50 8.71 12.36 1.81
CA LEU A 50 8.62 13.75 1.36
C LEU A 50 7.19 14.29 1.29
N TYR A 51 6.20 13.44 1.53
CA TYR A 51 4.81 13.85 1.47
C TYR A 51 4.33 14.35 2.84
N GLN A 52 3.22 15.13 2.85
CA GLN A 52 2.64 15.66 4.09
C GLN A 52 2.21 14.55 5.04
N VAL A 53 1.62 13.49 4.49
CA VAL A 53 1.22 12.33 5.27
C VAL A 53 2.37 11.34 5.25
N LYS A 54 2.83 10.95 6.44
CA LYS A 54 3.93 9.99 6.61
C LYS A 54 3.39 8.80 7.40
N PRO A 55 2.87 7.78 6.72
CA PRO A 55 2.36 6.61 7.42
C PRO A 55 3.50 5.89 8.16
N PRO A 56 3.19 5.20 9.26
CA PRO A 56 4.22 4.41 9.93
C PRO A 56 4.73 3.31 9.00
N THR A 57 6.04 3.12 8.97
CA THR A 57 6.67 2.05 8.21
C THR A 57 6.70 0.77 9.04
N PRO A 58 6.63 -0.40 8.41
CA PRO A 58 6.43 -0.63 6.97
C PRO A 58 4.98 -0.42 6.53
N PHE A 59 4.77 -0.09 5.26
CA PHE A 59 3.43 0.08 4.72
C PHE A 59 3.38 -0.31 3.24
N VAL A 60 2.17 -0.49 2.71
CA VAL A 60 1.93 -0.74 1.29
C VAL A 60 1.47 0.57 0.67
N PRO A 61 2.27 1.15 -0.27
CA PRO A 61 1.87 2.39 -0.92
C PRO A 61 0.72 2.17 -1.90
N GLY A 62 0.02 3.25 -2.24
CA GLY A 62 -1.07 3.25 -3.19
C GLY A 62 -2.37 3.68 -2.53
N ALA A 63 -3.13 4.52 -3.24
CA ALA A 63 -4.39 5.05 -2.74
C ALA A 63 -5.54 4.83 -3.73
N GLU A 64 -5.27 4.20 -4.87
CA GLU A 64 -6.24 4.03 -5.94
C GLU A 64 -6.29 2.58 -6.39
N TYR A 65 -7.49 2.01 -6.34
CA TYR A 65 -7.66 0.60 -6.70
C TYR A 65 -9.11 0.33 -7.10
N ALA A 66 -9.31 -0.80 -7.74
CA ALA A 66 -10.63 -1.33 -8.07
C ALA A 66 -10.66 -2.81 -7.74
N GLY A 67 -11.78 -3.28 -7.23
CA GLY A 67 -11.90 -4.69 -6.86
C GLY A 67 -13.32 -5.05 -6.48
N VAL A 68 -13.47 -6.23 -5.89
CA VAL A 68 -14.75 -6.80 -5.49
C VAL A 68 -14.75 -6.97 -3.97
N VAL A 69 -15.83 -6.57 -3.33
CA VAL A 69 -15.97 -6.75 -1.88
C VAL A 69 -16.00 -8.26 -1.58
N ALA A 70 -15.08 -8.71 -0.74
CA ALA A 70 -14.98 -10.10 -0.34
C ALA A 70 -15.64 -10.36 1.02
N ALA A 71 -15.67 -9.35 1.88
CA ALA A 71 -16.31 -9.46 3.19
C ALA A 71 -16.69 -8.10 3.77
#